data_0a9b37210c2aeb2f38d9323adb8f4bff
#
_entry.id   0a9b37210c2aeb2f38d9323adb8f4bff
#
_cell.length_a   1.000
_cell.length_b   1.000
_cell.length_c   1.000
_cell.angle_alpha   90.00
_cell.angle_beta   90.00
_cell.angle_gamma   90.00
#
_symmetry.space_group_name_H-M   'P 1'
#
loop_
_entity.id
_entity.type
_entity.pdbx_description
1 polymer ?
#
loop_
_entity_poly.entity_id
_entity_poly.type
_entity_poly.pdbx_seq_one_letter_code
_entity_poly.pdbx_strand_id
1 'polypeptide(L)'
;MSKAKQVAPSLGSVNVTSMKDAGYQSAISDERKDSVARYVYAQCPNFTNEVSDEVKTQLRAGWALRWQELNPAVSYNDSWVPVENGSYVMSVDVCFSYSQQAFGQLKEADPVKHGIIKGVRDTFNKYASNRMADLKTAVRKVENEGKPKVKAPTRSFTQHLEDKFKEMKARAKTAKARGDESAPDEVKLRMAIDAFWNTLNK
;
A
#
# COMPACT_ATOMS: atom_id res chain seq x y z
N MET A 1 20.63 -42.55 3.75
CA MET A 1 19.87 -42.01 2.60
C MET A 1 18.59 -41.37 3.13
N SER A 2 18.57 -40.06 3.23
CA SER A 2 17.44 -39.30 3.78
C SER A 2 16.42 -39.08 2.66
N LYS A 3 15.20 -39.65 2.81
CA LYS A 3 14.10 -39.42 1.87
C LYS A 3 13.67 -37.98 1.96
N ALA A 4 13.90 -37.20 0.89
CA ALA A 4 13.31 -35.90 0.71
C ALA A 4 11.78 -36.01 0.78
N LYS A 5 11.18 -35.38 1.80
CA LYS A 5 9.74 -35.26 1.94
C LYS A 5 9.23 -34.43 0.76
N GLN A 6 8.61 -35.06 -0.23
CA GLN A 6 7.83 -34.35 -1.23
C GLN A 6 6.70 -33.65 -0.50
N VAL A 7 6.80 -32.34 -0.41
CA VAL A 7 5.70 -31.49 0.05
C VAL A 7 4.66 -31.50 -1.07
N ALA A 8 3.49 -32.06 -0.78
CA ALA A 8 2.36 -31.99 -1.70
C ALA A 8 2.07 -30.54 -2.06
N PRO A 9 1.71 -30.23 -3.33
CA PRO A 9 1.35 -28.87 -3.71
C PRO A 9 0.14 -28.43 -2.88
N SER A 10 0.29 -27.35 -2.12
CA SER A 10 -0.81 -26.78 -1.35
C SER A 10 -1.93 -26.36 -2.31
N LEU A 11 -3.18 -26.64 -1.94
CA LEU A 11 -4.37 -26.10 -2.61
C LEU A 11 -4.26 -24.58 -2.68
N GLY A 12 -3.83 -24.05 -3.83
CA GLY A 12 -3.61 -22.61 -4.00
C GLY A 12 -2.30 -22.24 -4.70
N SER A 13 -1.45 -23.24 -5.07
CA SER A 13 -0.27 -22.95 -5.88
C SER A 13 -0.70 -22.50 -7.28
N VAL A 14 -0.27 -21.30 -7.67
CA VAL A 14 -0.54 -20.71 -8.99
C VAL A 14 0.76 -20.63 -9.76
N ASN A 15 0.70 -21.00 -11.04
CA ASN A 15 1.82 -20.78 -11.94
C ASN A 15 1.80 -19.33 -12.41
N VAL A 16 2.71 -18.52 -11.88
CA VAL A 16 2.84 -17.10 -12.24
C VAL A 16 3.78 -16.97 -13.43
N THR A 17 3.32 -16.33 -14.49
CA THR A 17 4.04 -16.27 -15.78
C THR A 17 4.72 -14.93 -16.05
N SER A 18 4.30 -13.86 -15.39
CA SER A 18 4.85 -12.51 -15.55
C SER A 18 4.61 -11.63 -14.33
N MET A 19 5.29 -10.47 -14.24
CA MET A 19 5.02 -9.49 -13.20
C MET A 19 3.60 -8.92 -13.26
N LYS A 20 3.02 -8.78 -14.44
CA LYS A 20 1.62 -8.39 -14.61
C LYS A 20 0.68 -9.46 -14.03
N ASP A 21 0.95 -10.73 -14.35
CA ASP A 21 0.20 -11.85 -13.78
C ASP A 21 0.41 -11.95 -12.26
N ALA A 22 1.64 -11.72 -11.77
CA ALA A 22 1.91 -11.63 -10.33
C ALA A 22 1.02 -10.57 -9.64
N GLY A 23 0.91 -9.39 -10.25
CA GLY A 23 0.01 -8.33 -9.77
C GLY A 23 -1.44 -8.82 -9.71
N TYR A 24 -1.95 -9.39 -10.78
CA TYR A 24 -3.32 -9.90 -10.87
C TYR A 24 -3.58 -11.01 -9.83
N GLN A 25 -2.73 -12.04 -9.78
CA GLN A 25 -2.88 -13.18 -8.89
C GLN A 25 -2.78 -12.79 -7.41
N SER A 26 -1.88 -11.86 -7.07
CA SER A 26 -1.76 -11.36 -5.68
C SER A 26 -3.01 -10.66 -5.16
N ALA A 27 -3.86 -10.21 -6.05
CA ALA A 27 -5.09 -9.49 -5.72
C ALA A 27 -6.34 -10.38 -5.66
N ILE A 28 -6.24 -11.66 -6.05
CA ILE A 28 -7.39 -12.58 -6.06
C ILE A 28 -7.66 -13.16 -4.68
N SER A 29 -6.66 -13.77 -4.04
CA SER A 29 -6.82 -14.38 -2.72
C SER A 29 -5.52 -14.46 -1.96
N ASP A 30 -5.63 -14.60 -0.63
CA ASP A 30 -4.47 -14.77 0.25
C ASP A 30 -3.73 -16.09 0.03
N GLU A 31 -4.42 -17.11 -0.41
CA GLU A 31 -3.84 -18.44 -0.70
C GLU A 31 -2.82 -18.41 -1.84
N ARG A 32 -2.96 -17.47 -2.77
CA ARG A 32 -2.05 -17.30 -3.90
C ARG A 32 -0.82 -16.46 -3.58
N LYS A 33 -0.84 -15.75 -2.46
CA LYS A 33 0.23 -14.80 -2.09
C LYS A 33 1.59 -15.46 -1.96
N ASP A 34 1.66 -16.69 -1.46
CA ASP A 34 2.95 -17.39 -1.28
C ASP A 34 3.60 -17.73 -2.64
N SER A 35 2.84 -18.28 -3.58
CA SER A 35 3.34 -18.60 -4.93
C SER A 35 3.77 -17.34 -5.67
N VAL A 36 2.97 -16.27 -5.58
CA VAL A 36 3.31 -14.97 -6.17
C VAL A 36 4.57 -14.38 -5.53
N ALA A 37 4.67 -14.43 -4.21
CA ALA A 37 5.83 -13.91 -3.49
C ALA A 37 7.12 -14.63 -3.87
N ARG A 38 7.08 -15.95 -4.02
CA ARG A 38 8.24 -16.75 -4.48
C ARG A 38 8.64 -16.38 -5.90
N TYR A 39 7.67 -16.21 -6.80
CA TYR A 39 7.94 -15.76 -8.16
C TYR A 39 8.58 -14.39 -8.17
N VAL A 40 7.99 -13.41 -7.45
CA VAL A 40 8.50 -12.03 -7.40
C VAL A 40 9.91 -12.01 -6.80
N TYR A 41 10.17 -12.75 -5.73
CA TYR A 41 11.48 -12.85 -5.09
C TYR A 41 12.53 -13.45 -6.05
N ALA A 42 12.16 -14.50 -6.80
CA ALA A 42 13.06 -15.10 -7.78
C ALA A 42 13.43 -14.13 -8.92
N GLN A 43 12.50 -13.29 -9.37
CA GLN A 43 12.75 -12.31 -10.43
C GLN A 43 13.40 -11.02 -9.91
N CYS A 44 13.11 -10.63 -8.67
CA CYS A 44 13.54 -9.38 -8.06
C CYS A 44 13.98 -9.62 -6.61
N PRO A 45 15.20 -10.11 -6.33
CA PRO A 45 15.65 -10.43 -4.97
C PRO A 45 15.64 -9.23 -4.00
N ASN A 46 15.77 -8.00 -4.51
CA ASN A 46 15.76 -6.78 -3.71
C ASN A 46 14.38 -6.10 -3.63
N PHE A 47 13.32 -6.79 -4.03
CA PHE A 47 11.96 -6.23 -4.14
C PHE A 47 11.48 -5.55 -2.86
N THR A 48 11.88 -6.03 -1.70
CA THR A 48 11.47 -5.45 -0.40
C THR A 48 12.06 -4.08 -0.15
N ASN A 49 13.26 -3.81 -0.67
CA ASN A 49 13.99 -2.55 -0.48
C ASN A 49 13.76 -1.60 -1.65
N GLU A 50 13.99 -2.08 -2.86
CA GLU A 50 13.92 -1.27 -4.07
C GLU A 50 13.12 -2.01 -5.15
N VAL A 51 12.17 -1.31 -5.76
CA VAL A 51 11.35 -1.83 -6.86
C VAL A 51 11.52 -0.90 -8.04
N SER A 52 11.98 -1.42 -9.18
CA SER A 52 12.10 -0.63 -10.40
C SER A 52 10.73 -0.14 -10.88
N ASP A 53 10.71 0.97 -11.62
CA ASP A 53 9.46 1.54 -12.12
C ASP A 53 8.80 0.63 -13.16
N GLU A 54 9.57 -0.13 -13.91
CA GLU A 54 9.06 -1.13 -14.83
C GLU A 54 8.27 -2.22 -14.08
N VAL A 55 8.85 -2.80 -13.03
CA VAL A 55 8.18 -3.81 -12.19
C VAL A 55 6.94 -3.23 -11.53
N LYS A 56 7.00 -2.01 -11.00
CA LYS A 56 5.82 -1.32 -10.45
C LYS A 56 4.72 -1.17 -11.48
N THR A 57 5.07 -0.76 -12.71
CA THR A 57 4.11 -0.56 -13.79
C THR A 57 3.43 -1.87 -14.17
N GLN A 58 4.18 -2.95 -14.32
CA GLN A 58 3.64 -4.27 -14.63
C GLN A 58 2.72 -4.80 -13.52
N LEU A 59 3.14 -4.71 -12.25
CA LEU A 59 2.30 -5.10 -11.12
C LEU A 59 1.00 -4.28 -11.06
N ARG A 60 1.10 -2.95 -11.25
CA ARG A 60 -0.07 -2.07 -11.30
C ARG A 60 -1.03 -2.43 -12.42
N ALA A 61 -0.53 -2.81 -13.59
CA ALA A 61 -1.37 -3.26 -14.70
C ALA A 61 -2.15 -4.55 -14.34
N GLY A 62 -1.52 -5.48 -13.63
CA GLY A 62 -2.20 -6.66 -13.11
C GLY A 62 -3.28 -6.32 -12.06
N TRP A 63 -2.95 -5.43 -11.11
CA TRP A 63 -3.92 -4.95 -10.12
C TRP A 63 -5.07 -4.17 -10.76
N ALA A 64 -4.83 -3.42 -11.82
CA ALA A 64 -5.88 -2.70 -12.55
C ALA A 64 -6.90 -3.66 -13.16
N LEU A 65 -6.45 -4.75 -13.79
CA LEU A 65 -7.33 -5.79 -14.31
C LEU A 65 -8.24 -6.35 -13.21
N ARG A 66 -7.67 -6.73 -12.07
CA ARG A 66 -8.46 -7.27 -10.96
C ARG A 66 -9.39 -6.23 -10.34
N TRP A 67 -8.93 -4.99 -10.21
CA TRP A 67 -9.75 -3.90 -9.70
C TRP A 67 -10.96 -3.62 -10.61
N GLN A 68 -10.78 -3.69 -11.94
CA GLN A 68 -11.86 -3.55 -12.92
C GLN A 68 -12.89 -4.67 -12.82
N GLU A 69 -12.45 -5.92 -12.58
CA GLU A 69 -13.37 -7.04 -12.36
C GLU A 69 -14.24 -6.86 -11.11
N LEU A 70 -13.66 -6.30 -10.04
CA LEU A 70 -14.35 -6.01 -8.79
C LEU A 70 -15.24 -4.76 -8.88
N ASN A 71 -14.91 -3.86 -9.79
CA ASN A 71 -15.60 -2.61 -10.04
C ASN A 71 -15.90 -2.53 -11.55
N PRO A 72 -16.85 -3.30 -12.06
CA PRO A 72 -17.13 -3.34 -13.48
C PRO A 72 -17.45 -1.93 -13.96
N ALA A 73 -16.57 -1.43 -14.83
CA ALA A 73 -16.78 -0.15 -15.47
C ALA A 73 -18.02 -0.24 -16.35
N VAL A 74 -18.93 0.68 -16.20
CA VAL A 74 -19.95 0.89 -17.21
C VAL A 74 -19.24 1.42 -18.44
N SER A 75 -19.35 0.70 -19.56
CA SER A 75 -18.74 1.11 -20.82
C SER A 75 -19.36 2.43 -21.26
N TYR A 76 -18.56 3.50 -21.28
CA TYR A 76 -18.94 4.76 -21.88
C TYR A 76 -18.45 4.78 -23.32
N ASN A 77 -19.35 5.08 -24.23
CA ASN A 77 -18.98 5.64 -25.50
C ASN A 77 -18.49 7.09 -25.26
N ASP A 78 -17.81 7.70 -26.22
CA ASP A 78 -17.19 9.04 -26.11
C ASP A 78 -18.16 10.17 -25.70
N SER A 79 -19.46 9.94 -25.74
CA SER A 79 -20.49 10.83 -25.23
C SER A 79 -20.91 10.40 -23.83
N TRP A 80 -20.44 11.07 -22.82
CA TRP A 80 -20.78 10.91 -21.42
C TRP A 80 -22.30 10.78 -21.20
N VAL A 81 -22.81 9.56 -21.27
CA VAL A 81 -24.21 9.28 -20.98
C VAL A 81 -24.28 8.95 -19.50
N PRO A 82 -25.01 9.70 -18.67
CA PRO A 82 -25.27 9.35 -17.28
C PRO A 82 -25.96 7.99 -17.23
N VAL A 83 -25.46 7.09 -16.38
CA VAL A 83 -26.18 5.85 -16.07
C VAL A 83 -27.39 6.20 -15.20
N GLU A 84 -28.44 5.41 -15.27
CA GLU A 84 -29.76 5.67 -14.69
C GLU A 84 -29.82 6.09 -13.22
N ASN A 85 -28.70 6.03 -12.47
CA ASN A 85 -28.63 6.42 -11.06
C ASN A 85 -27.66 7.58 -10.78
N GLY A 86 -27.22 8.35 -11.77
CA GLY A 86 -26.30 9.46 -11.59
C GLY A 86 -24.87 9.03 -11.20
N SER A 87 -24.57 7.74 -11.22
CA SER A 87 -23.23 7.20 -10.94
C SER A 87 -22.46 7.05 -12.24
N TYR A 88 -21.28 7.68 -12.28
CA TYR A 88 -20.36 7.52 -13.40
C TYR A 88 -19.20 6.62 -12.95
N VAL A 89 -19.02 5.49 -13.60
CA VAL A 89 -17.85 4.64 -13.39
C VAL A 89 -17.03 4.64 -14.66
N MET A 90 -15.78 5.08 -14.56
CA MET A 90 -14.81 5.02 -15.66
C MET A 90 -13.82 3.89 -15.42
N SER A 91 -13.33 3.27 -16.51
CA SER A 91 -12.25 2.29 -16.39
C SER A 91 -10.98 2.95 -15.88
N VAL A 92 -10.14 2.17 -15.18
CA VAL A 92 -8.86 2.65 -14.67
C VAL A 92 -7.98 3.15 -15.82
N ASP A 93 -7.95 2.43 -16.95
CA ASP A 93 -7.13 2.79 -18.11
C ASP A 93 -7.56 4.13 -18.69
N VAL A 94 -8.85 4.40 -18.84
CA VAL A 94 -9.36 5.69 -19.30
C VAL A 94 -9.00 6.79 -18.31
N CYS A 95 -9.15 6.57 -17.00
CA CYS A 95 -8.82 7.57 -16.00
C CYS A 95 -7.33 7.92 -16.01
N PHE A 96 -6.44 6.97 -16.28
CA PHE A 96 -4.99 7.19 -16.32
C PHE A 96 -4.46 7.56 -17.72
N SER A 97 -5.28 7.55 -18.77
CA SER A 97 -4.88 8.01 -20.11
C SER A 97 -4.64 9.52 -20.19
N TYR A 98 -5.27 10.29 -19.31
CA TYR A 98 -5.08 11.75 -19.27
C TYR A 98 -3.68 12.08 -18.76
N SER A 99 -2.92 12.86 -19.54
CA SER A 99 -1.67 13.47 -19.07
C SER A 99 -1.95 14.41 -17.88
N GLN A 100 -0.90 14.75 -17.13
CA GLN A 100 -1.04 15.68 -16.00
C GLN A 100 -1.58 17.05 -16.46
N GLN A 101 -1.12 17.55 -17.61
CA GLN A 101 -1.58 18.80 -18.18
C GLN A 101 -3.05 18.73 -18.62
N ALA A 102 -3.43 17.70 -19.38
CA ALA A 102 -4.81 17.51 -19.82
C ALA A 102 -5.77 17.34 -18.63
N PHE A 103 -5.33 16.64 -17.58
CA PHE A 103 -6.10 16.48 -16.36
C PHE A 103 -6.27 17.80 -15.58
N GLY A 104 -5.24 18.66 -15.56
CA GLY A 104 -5.34 20.00 -14.99
C GLY A 104 -6.32 20.89 -15.75
N GLN A 105 -6.25 20.90 -17.07
CA GLN A 105 -7.18 21.65 -17.94
C GLN A 105 -8.63 21.17 -17.80
N LEU A 106 -8.84 19.88 -17.60
CA LEU A 106 -10.17 19.30 -17.40
C LEU A 106 -10.88 19.86 -16.16
N LYS A 107 -10.14 20.29 -15.14
CA LYS A 107 -10.70 20.87 -13.92
C LYS A 107 -11.53 22.14 -14.19
N GLU A 108 -11.09 22.93 -15.17
CA GLU A 108 -11.79 24.17 -15.57
C GLU A 108 -12.84 23.89 -16.65
N ALA A 109 -12.53 23.00 -17.60
CA ALA A 109 -13.40 22.69 -18.72
C ALA A 109 -14.62 21.82 -18.33
N ASP A 110 -14.41 20.84 -17.47
CA ASP A 110 -15.46 19.91 -16.98
C ASP A 110 -15.16 19.47 -15.56
N PRO A 111 -15.57 20.25 -14.54
CA PRO A 111 -15.33 19.94 -13.12
C PRO A 111 -15.94 18.60 -12.68
N VAL A 112 -17.07 18.20 -13.25
CA VAL A 112 -17.77 16.94 -12.92
C VAL A 112 -16.93 15.75 -13.37
N LYS A 113 -16.53 15.75 -14.63
CA LYS A 113 -15.65 14.74 -15.21
C LYS A 113 -14.31 14.67 -14.48
N HIS A 114 -13.71 15.82 -14.20
CA HIS A 114 -12.48 15.88 -13.41
C HIS A 114 -12.64 15.21 -12.04
N GLY A 115 -13.76 15.52 -11.33
CA GLY A 115 -14.04 14.93 -10.01
C GLY A 115 -14.16 13.41 -10.05
N ILE A 116 -14.84 12.86 -11.06
CA ILE A 116 -15.01 11.41 -11.25
C ILE A 116 -13.66 10.75 -11.53
N ILE A 117 -12.89 11.27 -12.49
CA ILE A 117 -11.56 10.74 -12.83
C ILE A 117 -10.64 10.79 -11.61
N LYS A 118 -10.67 11.90 -10.85
CA LYS A 118 -9.90 12.04 -9.63
C LYS A 118 -10.30 10.95 -8.61
N GLY A 119 -11.58 10.75 -8.39
CA GLY A 119 -12.10 9.73 -7.47
C GLY A 119 -11.62 8.32 -7.83
N VAL A 120 -11.69 7.94 -9.11
CA VAL A 120 -11.21 6.65 -9.60
C VAL A 120 -9.69 6.52 -9.40
N ARG A 121 -8.91 7.56 -9.77
CA ARG A 121 -7.45 7.58 -9.58
C ARG A 121 -7.06 7.42 -8.11
N ASP A 122 -7.69 8.18 -7.22
CA ASP A 122 -7.39 8.16 -5.79
C ASP A 122 -7.72 6.79 -5.19
N THR A 123 -8.89 6.23 -5.53
CA THR A 123 -9.33 4.91 -5.05
C THR A 123 -8.42 3.80 -5.55
N PHE A 124 -8.09 3.80 -6.84
CA PHE A 124 -7.17 2.82 -7.40
C PHE A 124 -5.75 2.96 -6.85
N ASN A 125 -5.24 4.18 -6.68
CA ASN A 125 -3.91 4.41 -6.10
C ASN A 125 -3.83 3.87 -4.67
N LYS A 126 -4.87 4.09 -3.86
CA LYS A 126 -4.97 3.53 -2.51
C LYS A 126 -5.00 1.99 -2.54
N TYR A 127 -5.80 1.41 -3.43
CA TYR A 127 -5.85 -0.04 -3.63
C TYR A 127 -4.48 -0.60 -4.03
N ALA A 128 -3.83 -0.04 -5.05
CA ALA A 128 -2.52 -0.48 -5.52
C ALA A 128 -1.41 -0.33 -4.45
N SER A 129 -1.47 0.74 -3.64
CA SER A 129 -0.53 0.94 -2.53
C SER A 129 -0.69 -0.14 -1.46
N ASN A 130 -1.92 -0.51 -1.12
CA ASN A 130 -2.19 -1.60 -0.18
C ASN A 130 -1.69 -2.94 -0.73
N ARG A 131 -1.96 -3.24 -2.01
CA ARG A 131 -1.46 -4.47 -2.65
C ARG A 131 0.07 -4.53 -2.68
N MET A 132 0.73 -3.40 -2.94
CA MET A 132 2.19 -3.34 -2.89
C MET A 132 2.73 -3.64 -1.48
N ALA A 133 2.13 -3.08 -0.44
CA ALA A 133 2.52 -3.33 0.94
C ALA A 133 2.34 -4.81 1.33
N ASP A 134 1.20 -5.38 0.95
CA ASP A 134 0.89 -6.80 1.17
C ASP A 134 1.91 -7.71 0.47
N LEU A 135 2.21 -7.42 -0.81
CA LEU A 135 3.17 -8.19 -1.59
C LEU A 135 4.59 -8.08 -1.02
N LYS A 136 5.03 -6.86 -0.64
CA LYS A 136 6.32 -6.69 0.04
C LYS A 136 6.41 -7.49 1.34
N THR A 137 5.32 -7.56 2.09
CA THR A 137 5.25 -8.34 3.33
C THR A 137 5.36 -9.84 3.04
N ALA A 138 4.69 -10.33 1.99
CA ALA A 138 4.76 -11.74 1.57
C ALA A 138 6.17 -12.09 1.05
N VAL A 139 6.76 -11.25 0.19
CA VAL A 139 8.13 -11.44 -0.32
C VAL A 139 9.15 -11.45 0.83
N ARG A 140 9.00 -10.56 1.83
CA ARG A 140 9.88 -10.55 3.00
C ARG A 140 9.80 -11.84 3.82
N LYS A 141 8.63 -12.49 3.86
CA LYS A 141 8.50 -13.82 4.51
C LYS A 141 9.32 -14.86 3.75
N VAL A 142 9.20 -14.90 2.42
CA VAL A 142 9.98 -15.81 1.56
C VAL A 142 11.48 -15.54 1.69
N GLU A 143 11.91 -14.28 1.65
CA GLU A 143 13.29 -13.86 1.83
C GLU A 143 13.89 -14.33 3.16
N ASN A 144 13.09 -14.41 4.20
CA ASN A 144 13.50 -14.81 5.55
C ASN A 144 13.25 -16.30 5.85
N GLU A 145 12.76 -17.07 4.89
CA GLU A 145 12.61 -18.52 5.06
C GLU A 145 13.97 -19.20 5.33
N GLY A 146 14.02 -20.02 6.33
CA GLY A 146 15.25 -20.72 6.75
C GLY A 146 16.29 -19.86 7.47
N LYS A 147 16.12 -18.53 7.53
CA LYS A 147 16.99 -17.69 8.33
C LYS A 147 16.63 -17.81 9.81
N PRO A 148 17.62 -17.91 10.72
CA PRO A 148 17.33 -17.90 12.15
C PRO A 148 16.60 -16.60 12.49
N LYS A 149 15.48 -16.73 13.23
CA LYS A 149 14.76 -15.57 13.74
C LYS A 149 15.67 -14.84 14.74
N VAL A 150 16.39 -13.85 14.27
CA VAL A 150 17.08 -12.92 15.16
C VAL A 150 15.98 -12.18 15.91
N LYS A 151 15.81 -12.49 17.20
CA LYS A 151 14.95 -11.69 18.06
C LYS A 151 15.50 -10.28 18.00
N ALA A 152 14.69 -9.34 17.56
CA ALA A 152 15.06 -7.93 17.67
C ALA A 152 15.51 -7.67 19.11
N PRO A 153 16.63 -6.99 19.33
CA PRO A 153 17.07 -6.69 20.67
C PRO A 153 15.91 -6.07 21.43
N THR A 154 15.59 -6.63 22.59
CA THR A 154 14.50 -6.12 23.42
C THR A 154 14.85 -4.66 23.74
N ARG A 155 14.06 -3.74 23.20
CA ARG A 155 14.28 -2.31 23.46
C ARG A 155 14.24 -2.10 24.98
N SER A 156 15.22 -1.36 25.50
CA SER A 156 15.18 -0.99 26.90
C SER A 156 13.93 -0.14 27.17
N PHE A 157 13.43 -0.16 28.39
CA PHE A 157 12.29 0.68 28.79
C PHE A 157 12.54 2.16 28.43
N THR A 158 13.75 2.64 28.65
CA THR A 158 14.19 3.99 28.26
C THR A 158 14.02 4.26 26.77
N GLN A 159 14.50 3.36 25.91
CA GLN A 159 14.35 3.49 24.44
C GLN A 159 12.87 3.51 24.03
N HIS A 160 12.04 2.69 24.70
CA HIS A 160 10.59 2.69 24.42
C HIS A 160 9.94 4.01 24.80
N LEU A 161 10.31 4.61 25.94
CA LEU A 161 9.82 5.92 26.35
C LEU A 161 10.27 7.03 25.40
N GLU A 162 11.54 7.03 24.96
CA GLU A 162 12.03 8.00 23.99
C GLU A 162 11.30 7.93 22.66
N ASP A 163 11.00 6.72 22.18
CA ASP A 163 10.23 6.53 20.94
C ASP A 163 8.78 7.05 21.10
N LYS A 164 8.15 6.77 22.24
CA LYS A 164 6.82 7.29 22.57
C LYS A 164 6.81 8.81 22.68
N PHE A 165 7.84 9.38 23.23
CA PHE A 165 8.01 10.83 23.29
C PHE A 165 8.11 11.47 21.90
N LYS A 166 8.93 10.91 21.01
CA LYS A 166 9.04 11.36 19.62
C LYS A 166 7.67 11.31 18.92
N GLU A 167 6.92 10.22 19.14
CA GLU A 167 5.58 10.04 18.59
C GLU A 167 4.61 11.12 19.11
N MET A 168 4.59 11.37 20.41
CA MET A 168 3.74 12.40 21.04
C MET A 168 4.08 13.79 20.55
N LYS A 169 5.37 14.12 20.43
CA LYS A 169 5.85 15.39 19.85
C LYS A 169 5.37 15.59 18.41
N ALA A 170 5.47 14.57 17.58
CA ALA A 170 4.99 14.61 16.20
C ALA A 170 3.47 14.83 16.13
N ARG A 171 2.69 14.13 16.96
CA ARG A 171 1.23 14.29 17.06
C ARG A 171 0.84 15.69 17.52
N ALA A 172 1.49 16.23 18.56
CA ALA A 172 1.23 17.58 19.07
C ALA A 172 1.51 18.64 18.00
N LYS A 173 2.62 18.51 17.26
CA LYS A 173 2.95 19.39 16.13
C LYS A 173 1.88 19.34 15.04
N THR A 174 1.39 18.15 14.71
CA THR A 174 0.34 17.97 13.67
C THR A 174 -1.00 18.54 14.14
N ALA A 175 -1.36 18.37 15.43
CA ALA A 175 -2.57 18.92 16.02
C ALA A 175 -2.55 20.44 15.98
N LYS A 176 -1.44 21.08 16.41
CA LYS A 176 -1.26 22.53 16.32
C LYS A 176 -1.38 23.06 14.88
N ALA A 177 -0.78 22.37 13.92
CA ALA A 177 -0.89 22.75 12.51
C ALA A 177 -2.33 22.67 11.96
N ARG A 178 -3.21 21.92 12.63
CA ARG A 178 -4.66 21.84 12.35
C ARG A 178 -5.51 22.85 13.13
N GLY A 179 -4.88 23.70 13.94
CA GLY A 179 -5.59 24.69 14.78
C GLY A 179 -6.10 24.17 16.11
N ASP A 180 -5.62 23.01 16.57
CA ASP A 180 -5.98 22.48 17.89
C ASP A 180 -5.19 23.24 18.98
N GLU A 181 -5.85 24.20 19.63
CA GLU A 181 -5.27 25.01 20.70
C GLU A 181 -5.01 24.21 21.98
N SER A 182 -5.68 23.06 22.17
CA SER A 182 -5.47 22.19 23.33
C SER A 182 -4.18 21.38 23.24
N ALA A 183 -3.58 21.27 22.05
CA ALA A 183 -2.35 20.53 21.85
C ALA A 183 -1.19 21.17 22.61
N PRO A 184 -0.46 20.41 23.46
CA PRO A 184 0.64 20.95 24.23
C PRO A 184 1.77 21.45 23.31
N ASP A 185 2.43 22.53 23.68
CA ASP A 185 3.67 22.94 23.04
C ASP A 185 4.82 21.98 23.41
N GLU A 186 5.91 22.05 22.64
CA GLU A 186 7.06 21.16 22.83
C GLU A 186 7.68 21.31 24.23
N VAL A 187 7.66 22.52 24.78
CA VAL A 187 8.24 22.81 26.10
C VAL A 187 7.43 22.15 27.18
N LYS A 188 6.10 22.31 27.16
CA LYS A 188 5.20 21.69 28.16
C LYS A 188 5.26 20.17 28.09
N LEU A 189 5.34 19.62 26.87
CA LEU A 189 5.46 18.18 26.67
C LEU A 189 6.77 17.64 27.25
N ARG A 190 7.88 18.36 27.07
CA ARG A 190 9.18 18.00 27.61
C ARG A 190 9.19 18.07 29.15
N MET A 191 8.66 19.15 29.72
CA MET A 191 8.55 19.28 31.15
C MET A 191 7.72 18.15 31.79
N ALA A 192 6.62 17.75 31.19
CA ALA A 192 5.79 16.65 31.68
C ALA A 192 6.53 15.31 31.67
N ILE A 193 7.36 15.08 30.67
CA ILE A 193 8.15 13.85 30.58
C ILE A 193 9.32 13.85 31.55
N ASP A 194 10.01 14.95 31.67
CA ASP A 194 11.11 15.08 32.66
C ASP A 194 10.55 14.90 34.10
N ALA A 195 9.37 15.44 34.40
CA ALA A 195 8.69 15.24 35.69
C ALA A 195 8.31 13.75 35.89
N PHE A 196 7.77 13.10 34.88
CA PHE A 196 7.45 11.66 34.93
C PHE A 196 8.71 10.80 35.11
N TRP A 197 9.80 11.13 34.41
CA TRP A 197 11.07 10.43 34.53
C TRP A 197 11.67 10.55 35.93
N ASN A 198 11.62 11.73 36.48
CA ASN A 198 12.10 11.99 37.86
C ASN A 198 11.29 11.27 38.92
N THR A 199 10.01 10.97 38.67
CA THR A 199 9.17 10.18 39.60
C THR A 199 9.48 8.67 39.52
N LEU A 200 9.93 8.16 38.37
CA LEU A 200 10.29 6.75 38.23
C LEU A 200 11.66 6.40 38.77
N ASN A 201 12.54 7.39 38.94
CA ASN A 201 13.92 7.21 39.38
C ASN A 201 14.13 7.62 40.87
N LYS A 202 13.04 7.85 41.60
CA LYS A 202 13.02 8.00 43.07
C LYS A 202 12.63 6.68 43.71
#